data_b6602db016bbccb01278cd2c88f6b478
#
_entry.id   b6602db016bbccb01278cd2c88f6b478
#
_cell.length_a   1.000
_cell.length_b   1.000
_cell.length_c   1.000
_cell.angle_alpha   90.00
_cell.angle_beta   90.00
_cell.angle_gamma   90.00
#
_symmetry.space_group_name_H-M   'P 1'
#
loop_
_entity.id
_entity.type
_entity.pdbx_description
1 polymer ?
#
loop_
_entity_poly.entity_id
_entity_poly.type
_entity_poly.pdbx_seq_one_letter_code
_entity_poly.pdbx_strand_id
1 'polypeptide(L)'
;VLDRHPALAGRPVAIVTGVRNGKPFRKTVDIPALYLNEGSVDDIPLQGGDAIYVHRAPVFYIYGEAQRPGSYRIERGMTVMQALALGGGPTARGSEWRLRLHRKTGTGSIDQLSPDMTELVQPNDVIYVRESLF
;
A
#
# COMPACT_ATOMS: atom_id res chain seq x y z
N VAL A 1 5.43 -12.36 -4.28
CA VAL A 1 4.93 -13.16 -3.16
C VAL A 1 3.54 -12.76 -2.78
N LEU A 2 3.28 -11.46 -2.59
CA LEU A 2 1.94 -10.96 -2.30
C LEU A 2 0.96 -11.27 -3.43
N ASP A 3 1.45 -11.35 -4.67
CA ASP A 3 0.62 -11.66 -5.86
C ASP A 3 0.01 -13.05 -5.81
N ARG A 4 0.66 -13.97 -5.09
CA ARG A 4 0.17 -15.34 -4.94
C ARG A 4 -0.83 -15.51 -3.80
N HIS A 5 -1.00 -14.46 -3.00
CA HIS A 5 -1.87 -14.48 -1.82
C HIS A 5 -2.78 -13.26 -1.82
N PRO A 6 -3.79 -13.22 -2.70
CA PRO A 6 -4.68 -12.05 -2.78
C PRO A 6 -5.33 -11.68 -1.45
N ALA A 7 -5.61 -12.68 -0.61
CA ALA A 7 -6.22 -12.44 0.70
C ALA A 7 -5.29 -11.68 1.65
N LEU A 8 -3.98 -11.68 1.37
CA LEU A 8 -2.98 -10.97 2.18
C LEU A 8 -2.60 -9.62 1.58
N ALA A 9 -3.10 -9.28 0.40
CA ALA A 9 -2.82 -8.00 -0.24
C ALA A 9 -3.23 -6.85 0.68
N GLY A 10 -2.32 -5.91 0.89
CA GLY A 10 -2.56 -4.77 1.77
C GLY A 10 -2.41 -5.06 3.26
N ARG A 11 -2.11 -6.28 3.67
CA ARG A 11 -1.90 -6.65 5.08
C ARG A 11 -0.40 -6.75 5.38
N PRO A 12 0.04 -6.38 6.61
CA PRO A 12 1.43 -6.59 6.98
C PRO A 12 1.75 -8.08 7.06
N VAL A 13 2.81 -8.48 6.36
CA VAL A 13 3.23 -9.87 6.33
C VAL A 13 4.71 -9.98 6.63
N ALA A 14 5.12 -11.10 7.20
CA ALA A 14 6.52 -11.49 7.33
C ALA A 14 6.80 -12.63 6.35
N ILE A 15 7.96 -12.58 5.71
CA ILE A 15 8.43 -13.65 4.85
C ILE A 15 9.61 -14.31 5.57
N VAL A 16 9.47 -15.59 5.89
CA VAL A 16 10.52 -16.37 6.53
C VAL A 16 11.16 -17.26 5.48
N THR A 17 12.47 -17.17 5.34
CA THR A 17 13.23 -18.02 4.44
C THR A 17 14.28 -18.78 5.22
N GLY A 18 14.57 -20.00 4.81
CA GLY A 18 15.57 -20.83 5.48
C GLY A 18 15.72 -22.17 4.78
N VAL A 19 16.25 -23.14 5.50
CA VAL A 19 16.44 -24.50 5.02
C VAL A 19 15.79 -25.46 6.00
N ARG A 20 14.99 -26.39 5.49
CA ARG A 20 14.37 -27.47 6.27
C ARG A 20 14.66 -28.78 5.57
N ASN A 21 15.26 -29.72 6.33
CA ASN A 21 15.60 -31.04 5.81
C ASN A 21 16.46 -30.98 4.54
N GLY A 22 17.39 -30.01 4.47
CA GLY A 22 18.28 -29.83 3.34
C GLY A 22 17.64 -29.15 2.12
N LYS A 23 16.38 -28.71 2.24
CA LYS A 23 15.66 -28.07 1.13
C LYS A 23 15.37 -26.60 1.44
N PRO A 24 15.41 -25.72 0.43
CA PRO A 24 14.99 -24.33 0.61
C PRO A 24 13.55 -24.26 1.11
N PHE A 25 13.32 -23.33 2.03
CA PHE A 25 12.02 -23.14 2.66
C PHE A 25 11.66 -21.67 2.59
N ARG A 26 10.40 -21.39 2.30
CA ARG A 26 9.87 -20.03 2.30
C ARG A 26 8.42 -20.06 2.78
N LYS A 27 8.11 -19.22 3.76
CA LYS A 27 6.76 -19.12 4.32
C LYS A 27 6.36 -17.66 4.43
N THR A 28 5.16 -17.34 3.93
CA THR A 28 4.55 -16.02 4.14
C THR A 28 3.62 -16.10 5.34
N VAL A 29 3.84 -15.19 6.30
CA VAL A 29 3.12 -15.18 7.57
C VAL A 29 2.28 -13.90 7.66
N ASP A 30 0.98 -14.05 7.87
CA ASP A 30 0.07 -12.93 8.13
C ASP A 30 0.27 -12.50 9.59
N ILE A 31 0.95 -11.37 9.81
CA ILE A 31 1.27 -10.91 11.16
C ILE A 31 0.04 -10.69 12.02
N PRO A 32 -1.03 -10.01 11.56
CA PRO A 32 -2.23 -9.87 12.37
C PRO A 32 -2.85 -11.19 12.77
N ALA A 33 -2.81 -12.20 11.90
CA ALA A 33 -3.40 -13.50 12.21
C ALA A 33 -2.71 -14.20 13.37
N LEU A 34 -1.39 -13.97 13.56
CA LEU A 34 -0.65 -14.55 14.68
C LEU A 34 -1.17 -14.07 16.03
N TYR A 35 -1.64 -12.83 16.09
CA TYR A 35 -2.17 -12.25 17.33
C TYR A 35 -3.65 -12.55 17.56
N LEU A 36 -4.41 -12.80 16.48
CA LEU A 36 -5.84 -13.00 16.55
C LEU A 36 -6.22 -14.47 16.70
N ASN A 37 -5.40 -15.38 16.20
CA ASN A 37 -5.69 -16.82 16.17
C ASN A 37 -4.58 -17.60 16.86
N GLU A 38 -4.80 -17.99 18.11
CA GLU A 38 -3.86 -18.88 18.79
C GLU A 38 -3.80 -20.21 18.03
N GLY A 39 -2.59 -20.74 17.90
CA GLY A 39 -2.35 -21.99 17.18
C GLY A 39 -2.53 -21.88 15.67
N SER A 40 -2.35 -20.67 15.14
CA SER A 40 -2.41 -20.42 13.70
C SER A 40 -1.45 -21.33 12.93
N VAL A 41 -1.87 -21.78 11.74
CA VAL A 41 -1.01 -22.54 10.83
C VAL A 41 0.25 -21.76 10.40
N ASP A 42 0.19 -20.42 10.56
CA ASP A 42 1.32 -19.55 10.24
C ASP A 42 2.33 -19.43 11.38
N ASP A 43 2.01 -19.95 12.55
CA ASP A 43 2.95 -19.96 13.66
C ASP A 43 3.95 -21.09 13.47
N ILE A 44 5.16 -20.74 13.06
CA ILE A 44 6.22 -21.70 12.76
C ILE A 44 7.45 -21.45 13.65
N PRO A 45 8.12 -22.52 14.10
CA PRO A 45 9.37 -22.35 14.84
C PRO A 45 10.48 -21.87 13.92
N LEU A 46 11.26 -20.92 14.42
CA LEU A 46 12.44 -20.42 13.71
C LEU A 46 13.66 -21.26 14.06
N GLN A 47 14.57 -21.39 13.11
CA GLN A 47 15.83 -22.08 13.28
C GLN A 47 17.00 -21.15 12.97
N GLY A 48 18.18 -21.49 13.45
CA GLY A 48 19.40 -20.77 13.13
C GLY A 48 19.60 -20.73 11.61
N GLY A 49 19.99 -19.58 11.08
CA GLY A 49 20.17 -19.37 9.64
C GLY A 49 18.92 -18.90 8.90
N ASP A 50 17.77 -18.86 9.56
CA ASP A 50 16.57 -18.31 8.95
C ASP A 50 16.68 -16.80 8.80
N ALA A 51 16.09 -16.27 7.72
CA ALA A 51 15.97 -14.84 7.50
C ALA A 51 14.50 -14.44 7.52
N ILE A 52 14.21 -13.28 8.10
CA ILE A 52 12.84 -12.76 8.20
C ILE A 52 12.79 -11.39 7.53
N TYR A 53 11.86 -11.23 6.59
CA TYR A 53 11.57 -9.95 5.96
C TYR A 53 10.15 -9.52 6.33
N VAL A 54 10.01 -8.30 6.81
CA VAL A 54 8.70 -7.74 7.16
C VAL A 54 8.28 -6.76 6.08
N HIS A 55 7.18 -7.07 5.39
CA HIS A 55 6.56 -6.17 4.43
C HIS A 55 5.41 -5.44 5.07
N ARG A 56 5.41 -4.13 4.96
CA ARG A 56 4.26 -3.32 5.32
C ARG A 56 3.44 -3.07 4.06
N ALA A 57 2.12 -3.04 4.20
CA ALA A 57 1.24 -2.70 3.10
C ALA A 57 1.60 -1.30 2.58
N PRO A 58 1.76 -1.13 1.26
CA PRO A 58 2.00 0.19 0.71
C PRO A 58 0.76 1.06 0.88
N VAL A 59 0.98 2.35 1.18
CA VAL A 59 -0.10 3.32 1.36
C VAL A 59 0.12 4.53 0.48
N PHE A 60 -0.96 5.25 0.19
CA PHE A 60 -0.94 6.57 -0.39
C PHE A 60 -1.81 7.48 0.47
N TYR A 61 -1.75 8.78 0.18
CA TYR A 61 -2.44 9.79 0.98
C TYR A 61 -3.29 10.67 0.08
N ILE A 62 -4.43 11.11 0.61
CA ILE A 62 -5.31 12.08 -0.05
C ILE A 62 -5.46 13.29 0.87
N TYR A 63 -5.21 14.47 0.33
CA TYR A 63 -5.37 15.74 1.04
C TYR A 63 -6.18 16.72 0.24
N GLY A 64 -6.51 17.84 0.88
CA GLY A 64 -7.17 18.96 0.25
C GLY A 64 -8.68 18.79 0.24
N GLU A 65 -9.31 19.21 -0.83
CA GLU A 65 -10.77 19.23 -0.97
C GLU A 65 -11.32 17.88 -1.40
N ALA A 66 -10.99 16.84 -0.63
CA ALA A 66 -11.52 15.49 -0.81
C ALA A 66 -12.53 15.19 0.30
N GLN A 67 -13.50 14.33 -0.01
CA GLN A 67 -14.57 13.99 0.95
C GLN A 67 -13.99 13.32 2.20
N ARG A 68 -13.03 12.42 2.02
CA ARG A 68 -12.41 11.68 3.12
C ARG A 68 -10.88 11.70 2.99
N PRO A 69 -10.23 12.81 3.37
CA PRO A 69 -8.77 12.86 3.34
C PRO A 69 -8.19 11.87 4.35
N GLY A 70 -6.98 11.40 4.09
CA GLY A 70 -6.29 10.47 4.96
C GLY A 70 -5.39 9.52 4.21
N SER A 71 -4.99 8.44 4.85
CA SER A 71 -4.16 7.41 4.27
C SER A 71 -4.99 6.21 3.86
N TYR A 72 -4.58 5.58 2.75
CA TYR A 72 -5.29 4.45 2.16
C TYR A 72 -4.30 3.41 1.68
N ARG A 73 -4.72 2.15 1.69
CA ARG A 73 -3.90 1.06 1.14
C ARG A 73 -3.95 1.08 -0.37
N ILE A 74 -2.82 0.77 -1.00
CA ILE A 74 -2.75 0.66 -2.45
C ILE A 74 -3.14 -0.76 -2.84
N GLU A 75 -4.20 -0.86 -3.64
CA GLU A 75 -4.56 -2.11 -4.30
C GLU A 75 -3.73 -2.29 -5.56
N ARG A 76 -3.50 -3.53 -5.95
CA ARG A 76 -2.72 -3.83 -7.15
C ARG A 76 -3.36 -3.21 -8.38
N GLY A 77 -2.54 -2.48 -9.15
CA GLY A 77 -3.02 -1.83 -10.36
C GLY A 77 -3.94 -0.65 -10.14
N MET A 78 -3.94 -0.09 -8.93
CA MET A 78 -4.79 1.06 -8.60
C MET A 78 -4.38 2.30 -9.36
N THR A 79 -5.34 2.92 -10.04
CA THR A 79 -5.15 4.19 -10.74
C THR A 79 -5.47 5.37 -9.84
N VAL A 80 -5.06 6.57 -10.25
CA VAL A 80 -5.40 7.81 -9.54
C VAL A 80 -6.91 7.98 -9.43
N MET A 81 -7.66 7.63 -10.47
CA MET A 81 -9.11 7.69 -10.44
C MET A 81 -9.69 6.79 -9.35
N GLN A 82 -9.23 5.55 -9.28
CA GLN A 82 -9.68 4.61 -8.26
C GLN A 82 -9.29 5.07 -6.86
N ALA A 83 -8.09 5.59 -6.72
CA ALA A 83 -7.60 6.13 -5.45
C ALA A 83 -8.48 7.30 -4.99
N LEU A 84 -8.80 8.22 -5.89
CA LEU A 84 -9.66 9.36 -5.57
C LEU A 84 -11.06 8.89 -5.16
N ALA A 85 -11.58 7.87 -5.83
CA ALA A 85 -12.88 7.29 -5.49
C ALA A 85 -12.90 6.68 -4.09
N LEU A 86 -11.80 6.06 -3.65
CA LEU A 86 -11.69 5.56 -2.28
C LEU A 86 -11.85 6.68 -1.26
N GLY A 87 -11.31 7.85 -1.56
CA GLY A 87 -11.44 9.03 -0.72
C GLY A 87 -12.78 9.76 -0.86
N GLY A 88 -13.72 9.18 -1.60
CA GLY A 88 -15.05 9.75 -1.79
C GLY A 88 -15.15 10.80 -2.87
N GLY A 89 -14.07 11.04 -3.61
CA GLY A 89 -14.03 12.10 -4.62
C GLY A 89 -13.88 13.49 -4.02
N PRO A 90 -13.91 14.53 -4.86
CA PRO A 90 -13.80 15.91 -4.38
C PRO A 90 -15.03 16.34 -3.58
N THR A 91 -14.83 17.32 -2.68
CA THR A 91 -15.94 18.02 -2.05
C THR A 91 -16.61 18.96 -3.06
N ALA A 92 -17.68 19.65 -2.64
CA ALA A 92 -18.32 20.66 -3.46
C ALA A 92 -17.36 21.78 -3.89
N ARG A 93 -16.29 22.00 -3.10
CA ARG A 93 -15.27 23.00 -3.42
C ARG A 93 -14.10 22.43 -4.22
N GLY A 94 -13.97 21.12 -4.29
CA GLY A 94 -12.86 20.46 -4.95
C GLY A 94 -13.08 20.30 -6.44
N SER A 95 -11.98 20.07 -7.15
CA SER A 95 -11.99 19.86 -8.59
C SER A 95 -11.45 18.48 -8.92
N GLU A 96 -12.18 17.71 -9.73
CA GLU A 96 -11.71 16.43 -10.25
C GLU A 96 -10.54 16.61 -11.23
N TRP A 97 -10.41 17.80 -11.80
CA TRP A 97 -9.42 18.07 -12.85
C TRP A 97 -8.17 18.77 -12.33
N ARG A 98 -8.24 19.34 -11.14
CA ARG A 98 -7.14 20.11 -10.58
C ARG A 98 -6.46 19.34 -9.47
N LEU A 99 -5.94 18.17 -9.83
CA LEU A 99 -5.19 17.33 -8.91
C LEU A 99 -3.71 17.62 -9.01
N ARG A 100 -3.03 17.49 -7.87
CA ARG A 100 -1.57 17.47 -7.80
C ARG A 100 -1.16 16.13 -7.22
N LEU A 101 -0.14 15.56 -7.80
CA LEU A 101 0.47 14.34 -7.29
C LEU A 101 1.86 14.67 -6.78
N HIS A 102 2.09 14.47 -5.49
CA HIS A 102 3.40 14.65 -4.88
C HIS A 102 4.03 13.27 -4.75
N ARG A 103 5.09 13.05 -5.50
CA ARG A 103 5.76 11.74 -5.55
C ARG A 103 7.23 11.90 -5.17
N LYS A 104 7.68 11.05 -4.24
CA LYS A 104 9.06 11.05 -3.82
C LYS A 104 9.92 10.40 -4.89
N THR A 105 11.01 11.07 -5.28
CA THR A 105 11.96 10.52 -6.26
C THR A 105 12.97 9.62 -5.57
N GLY A 106 13.72 8.85 -6.37
CA GLY A 106 14.80 8.00 -5.85
C GLY A 106 15.93 8.78 -5.19
N THR A 107 16.05 10.09 -5.45
CA THR A 107 17.05 10.96 -4.83
C THR A 107 16.56 11.61 -3.53
N GLY A 108 15.31 11.33 -3.13
CA GLY A 108 14.71 11.90 -1.92
C GLY A 108 14.00 13.23 -2.11
N SER A 109 14.04 13.84 -3.30
CA SER A 109 13.27 15.03 -3.59
C SER A 109 11.82 14.68 -3.89
N ILE A 110 10.94 15.68 -3.84
CA ILE A 110 9.51 15.49 -4.08
C ILE A 110 9.14 16.19 -5.39
N ASP A 111 8.64 15.41 -6.35
CA ASP A 111 8.10 15.96 -7.59
C ASP A 111 6.63 16.30 -7.42
N GLN A 112 6.23 17.44 -7.97
CA GLN A 112 4.83 17.81 -8.06
C GLN A 112 4.38 17.61 -9.49
N LEU A 113 3.45 16.69 -9.68
CA LEU A 113 2.98 16.27 -10.99
C LEU A 113 1.50 16.58 -11.15
N SER A 114 1.07 16.76 -12.40
CA SER A 114 -0.34 16.78 -12.74
C SER A 114 -0.68 15.38 -13.26
N PRO A 115 -1.33 14.54 -12.45
CA PRO A 115 -1.51 13.15 -12.82
C PRO A 115 -2.61 12.96 -13.85
N ASP A 116 -2.43 11.97 -14.71
CA ASP A 116 -3.55 11.43 -15.48
C ASP A 116 -4.39 10.54 -14.58
N MET A 117 -5.68 10.49 -14.83
CA MET A 117 -6.58 9.63 -14.04
C MET A 117 -6.28 8.15 -14.20
N THR A 118 -5.63 7.77 -15.29
CA THR A 118 -5.24 6.38 -15.55
C THR A 118 -3.84 6.04 -15.05
N GLU A 119 -3.12 7.02 -14.51
CA GLU A 119 -1.79 6.78 -13.96
C GLU A 119 -1.88 5.91 -12.70
N LEU A 120 -0.92 5.01 -12.54
CA LEU A 120 -0.88 4.13 -11.37
C LEU A 120 -0.36 4.88 -10.15
N VAL A 121 -0.99 4.63 -9.01
CA VAL A 121 -0.55 5.16 -7.72
C VAL A 121 0.65 4.35 -7.24
N GLN A 122 1.64 5.05 -6.67
CA GLN A 122 2.84 4.44 -6.11
C GLN A 122 2.88 4.62 -4.58
N PRO A 123 3.65 3.78 -3.87
CA PRO A 123 3.78 3.91 -2.42
C PRO A 123 4.20 5.32 -2.02
N ASN A 124 3.56 5.84 -0.98
CA ASN A 124 3.79 7.15 -0.40
C ASN A 124 3.41 8.33 -1.31
N ASP A 125 2.71 8.07 -2.41
CA ASP A 125 2.14 9.17 -3.21
C ASP A 125 1.16 9.97 -2.38
N VAL A 126 1.13 11.28 -2.60
CA VAL A 126 0.15 12.18 -2.00
C VAL A 126 -0.67 12.78 -3.13
N ILE A 127 -1.96 12.48 -3.14
CA ILE A 127 -2.90 13.07 -4.09
C ILE A 127 -3.53 14.28 -3.41
N TYR A 128 -3.27 15.45 -3.96
CA TYR A 128 -3.80 16.70 -3.44
C TYR A 128 -4.93 17.19 -4.34
N VAL A 129 -6.14 17.26 -3.77
CA VAL A 129 -7.32 17.74 -4.49
C VAL A 129 -7.41 19.24 -4.29
N ARG A 130 -7.19 20.00 -5.36
CA ARG A 130 -7.17 21.44 -5.28
C ARG A 130 -8.60 21.99 -5.30
N GLU A 131 -8.73 23.18 -4.74
CA GLU A 131 -9.99 23.90 -4.76
C GLU A 131 -10.37 24.25 -6.19
N SER A 132 -11.66 24.13 -6.50
CA SER A 132 -12.19 24.55 -7.80
C SER A 132 -12.10 26.07 -7.92
N LEU A 133 -11.83 26.54 -9.13
CA LEU A 133 -11.80 27.98 -9.41
C LEU A 133 -13.20 28.58 -9.55
N PHE A 134 -14.22 27.72 -9.70
CA PHE A 134 -15.58 28.17 -9.97
C PHE A 134 -16.59 27.49 -9.07
#